data_1caaa46c740f71429984673e0a925752
#
_entry.id   1caaa46c740f71429984673e0a925752
#
_cell.length_a   1.000
_cell.length_b   1.000
_cell.length_c   1.000
_cell.angle_alpha   90.00
_cell.angle_beta   90.00
_cell.angle_gamma   90.00
#
_symmetry.space_group_name_H-M   'P 1'
#
loop_
_entity.id
_entity.type
_entity.pdbx_description
1 polymer ?
#
loop_
_entity_poly.entity_id
_entity_poly.type
_entity_poly.pdbx_seq_one_letter_code
_entity_poly.pdbx_strand_id
1 'polypeptide(L)'
;LNPFLFVGPITRTVEDAALLMTVIDKHDPRDPFSLPGGDVNYLESTRKPVSGMKVAYSPDLGIFPVEESVAKVVQKATGAFKELGVEVDQVEIKIDRSQQELSGLWVRQMAMLHMELADMFKPQGIDLLGEHNSMLTPTFAKTLEIGQKMSAWDVRSGEFLRSSVYDPIQDILDEYDFIVSPTLSVPPFKNATDGDTLGPTEVNGETVDPTIGWCMTYPINYTGNPAASIPAGLTSEGLPIGMQIIGRRHADEDLLAISAAFERARPWFQSYIDLEEKHNGN
;
A
#
# COMPACT_ATOMS: atom_id res chain seq x y z
N LEU A 1 11.77 -11.51 -11.27
CA LEU A 1 11.58 -10.06 -11.34
C LEU A 1 10.11 -9.71 -11.56
N ASN A 2 9.50 -9.09 -10.58
CA ASN A 2 8.10 -8.73 -10.62
C ASN A 2 7.94 -7.21 -10.42
N PRO A 3 7.61 -6.43 -11.46
CA PRO A 3 7.62 -4.97 -11.42
C PRO A 3 6.44 -4.34 -10.67
N PHE A 4 5.62 -5.10 -9.99
CA PHE A 4 4.52 -4.57 -9.14
C PHE A 4 4.64 -5.00 -7.68
N LEU A 5 5.66 -5.79 -7.33
CA LEU A 5 5.93 -6.22 -5.95
C LEU A 5 7.10 -5.41 -5.42
N PHE A 6 6.83 -4.54 -4.46
CA PHE A 6 7.82 -3.68 -3.84
C PHE A 6 7.96 -4.01 -2.37
N VAL A 7 9.19 -4.10 -1.88
CA VAL A 7 9.51 -4.30 -0.47
C VAL A 7 10.12 -3.02 0.07
N GLY A 8 9.49 -2.46 1.09
CA GLY A 8 9.94 -1.24 1.76
C GLY A 8 10.10 -1.44 3.26
N PRO A 9 10.64 -0.43 3.98
CA PRO A 9 10.77 -0.45 5.42
C PRO A 9 9.42 -0.52 6.14
N ILE A 10 9.35 -1.32 7.22
CA ILE A 10 8.26 -1.29 8.20
C ILE A 10 8.88 -0.91 9.53
N THR A 11 8.59 0.29 10.03
CA THR A 11 9.24 0.88 11.20
C THR A 11 8.24 1.62 12.08
N ARG A 12 8.65 1.99 13.30
CA ARG A 12 7.82 2.78 14.21
C ARG A 12 7.94 4.30 13.98
N THR A 13 9.04 4.73 13.36
CA THR A 13 9.29 6.15 13.06
C THR A 13 9.68 6.33 11.60
N VAL A 14 9.48 7.54 11.08
CA VAL A 14 9.90 7.87 9.70
C VAL A 14 11.44 7.96 9.62
N GLU A 15 12.12 8.36 10.68
CA GLU A 15 13.60 8.39 10.70
C GLU A 15 14.19 6.98 10.56
N ASP A 16 13.61 5.96 11.21
CA ASP A 16 14.04 4.57 11.05
C ASP A 16 13.80 4.06 9.62
N ALA A 17 12.66 4.45 9.01
CA ALA A 17 12.38 4.13 7.61
C ALA A 17 13.43 4.76 6.69
N ALA A 18 13.76 6.03 6.90
CA ALA A 18 14.79 6.75 6.15
C ALA A 18 16.18 6.12 6.30
N LEU A 19 16.53 5.68 7.52
CA LEU A 19 17.78 4.96 7.78
C LEU A 19 17.85 3.66 6.98
N LEU A 20 16.77 2.86 7.00
CA LEU A 20 16.69 1.63 6.22
C LEU A 20 16.76 1.90 4.71
N MET A 21 16.05 2.92 4.20
CA MET A 21 16.13 3.32 2.79
C MET A 21 17.56 3.64 2.38
N THR A 22 18.34 4.33 3.21
CA THR A 22 19.76 4.63 2.94
C THR A 22 20.61 3.36 2.72
N VAL A 23 20.18 2.23 3.32
CA VAL A 23 20.89 0.95 3.19
C VAL A 23 20.41 0.13 1.98
N ILE A 24 19.08 0.07 1.76
CA ILE A 24 18.51 -0.82 0.74
C ILE A 24 18.43 -0.19 -0.66
N ASP A 25 18.34 1.14 -0.76
CA ASP A 25 18.32 1.86 -2.03
C ASP A 25 19.74 2.00 -2.59
N LYS A 26 20.30 0.88 -3.03
CA LYS A 26 21.62 0.80 -3.64
C LYS A 26 21.53 0.11 -4.99
N HIS A 27 22.29 0.62 -5.95
CA HIS A 27 22.40 -0.04 -7.24
C HIS A 27 23.03 -1.44 -7.10
N ASP A 28 22.33 -2.45 -7.60
CA ASP A 28 22.86 -3.82 -7.72
C ASP A 28 22.87 -4.23 -9.20
N PRO A 29 24.06 -4.45 -9.82
CA PRO A 29 24.15 -4.81 -11.24
C PRO A 29 23.52 -6.17 -11.58
N ARG A 30 23.17 -6.99 -10.58
CA ARG A 30 22.45 -8.25 -10.77
C ARG A 30 20.94 -8.07 -10.93
N ASP A 31 20.41 -6.90 -10.55
CA ASP A 31 19.01 -6.54 -10.74
C ASP A 31 18.87 -5.57 -11.93
N PRO A 32 18.29 -6.03 -13.06
CA PRO A 32 18.10 -5.19 -14.25
C PRO A 32 17.12 -4.03 -14.06
N PHE A 33 16.33 -4.02 -12.97
CA PHE A 33 15.46 -2.91 -12.60
C PHE A 33 16.08 -1.96 -11.57
N SER A 34 17.24 -2.31 -11.02
CA SER A 34 17.97 -1.44 -10.12
C SER A 34 18.42 -0.18 -10.86
N LEU A 35 17.99 0.96 -10.38
CA LEU A 35 18.37 2.24 -10.97
C LEU A 35 19.81 2.60 -10.62
N PRO A 36 20.53 3.35 -11.50
CA PRO A 36 21.80 3.94 -11.12
C PRO A 36 21.53 4.92 -9.98
N GLY A 37 21.84 4.48 -8.76
CA GLY A 37 21.62 5.27 -7.54
C GLY A 37 22.75 6.24 -7.28
N GLY A 38 22.44 7.36 -6.62
CA GLY A 38 23.40 8.21 -5.93
C GLY A 38 23.50 7.80 -4.45
N ASP A 39 24.49 8.37 -3.75
CA ASP A 39 24.55 8.27 -2.29
C ASP A 39 23.53 9.24 -1.66
N VAL A 40 22.25 8.89 -1.70
CA VAL A 40 21.18 9.67 -1.10
C VAL A 40 21.21 9.48 0.42
N ASN A 41 21.25 10.58 1.15
CA ASN A 41 21.09 10.56 2.61
C ASN A 41 19.62 10.80 2.98
N TYR A 42 18.83 9.74 3.01
CA TYR A 42 17.40 9.81 3.34
C TYR A 42 17.12 10.36 4.75
N LEU A 43 18.04 10.22 5.70
CA LEU A 43 17.89 10.83 7.03
C LEU A 43 17.86 12.36 6.97
N GLU A 44 18.66 12.98 6.10
CA GLU A 44 18.61 14.44 5.89
C GLU A 44 17.30 14.84 5.25
N SER A 45 16.74 14.01 4.38
CA SER A 45 15.45 14.26 3.73
C SER A 45 14.31 14.43 4.73
N THR A 46 14.34 13.72 5.88
CA THR A 46 13.30 13.86 6.93
C THR A 46 13.22 15.25 7.55
N ARG A 47 14.24 16.09 7.34
CA ARG A 47 14.35 17.46 7.88
C ARG A 47 14.06 18.55 6.84
N LYS A 48 13.82 18.17 5.59
CA LYS A 48 13.48 19.12 4.53
C LYS A 48 12.20 19.89 4.89
N PRO A 49 12.10 21.19 4.58
CA PRO A 49 10.87 21.95 4.76
C PRO A 49 9.81 21.48 3.76
N VAL A 50 8.54 21.48 4.20
CA VAL A 50 7.40 21.04 3.38
C VAL A 50 6.41 22.17 3.09
N SER A 51 6.61 23.34 3.66
CA SER A 51 5.75 24.50 3.44
C SER A 51 5.73 24.89 1.96
N GLY A 52 4.55 25.14 1.42
CA GLY A 52 4.33 25.49 0.02
C GLY A 52 4.17 24.27 -0.91
N MET A 53 4.33 23.04 -0.40
CA MET A 53 3.98 21.82 -1.14
C MET A 53 2.45 21.70 -1.26
N LYS A 54 2.00 20.93 -2.25
CA LYS A 54 0.58 20.71 -2.56
C LYS A 54 0.19 19.27 -2.42
N VAL A 55 -0.89 19.02 -1.71
CA VAL A 55 -1.49 17.69 -1.48
C VAL A 55 -2.88 17.62 -2.11
N ALA A 56 -3.07 16.64 -2.98
CA ALA A 56 -4.37 16.23 -3.48
C ALA A 56 -4.97 15.18 -2.51
N TYR A 57 -6.00 15.51 -1.77
CA TYR A 57 -6.72 14.53 -0.94
C TYR A 57 -7.80 13.84 -1.76
N SER A 58 -7.67 12.54 -1.96
CA SER A 58 -8.70 11.69 -2.55
C SER A 58 -9.21 10.71 -1.50
N PRO A 59 -10.48 10.80 -1.07
CA PRO A 59 -11.01 9.95 0.00
C PRO A 59 -11.15 8.48 -0.38
N ASP A 60 -11.20 8.17 -1.68
CA ASP A 60 -11.60 6.87 -2.22
C ASP A 60 -10.80 6.42 -3.44
N LEU A 61 -9.79 7.18 -3.88
CA LEU A 61 -9.06 7.01 -5.14
C LEU A 61 -9.98 6.92 -6.37
N GLY A 62 -11.24 7.39 -6.23
CA GLY A 62 -12.24 7.38 -7.29
C GLY A 62 -12.91 6.04 -7.57
N ILE A 63 -12.54 4.96 -6.86
CA ILE A 63 -13.01 3.58 -7.16
C ILE A 63 -13.35 2.74 -5.92
N PHE A 64 -12.95 3.13 -4.73
CA PHE A 64 -13.17 2.32 -3.52
C PHE A 64 -14.38 2.79 -2.72
N PRO A 65 -15.27 1.89 -2.31
CA PRO A 65 -16.17 2.19 -1.19
C PRO A 65 -15.34 2.28 0.10
N VAL A 66 -15.49 3.36 0.86
CA VAL A 66 -14.74 3.61 2.10
C VAL A 66 -15.68 3.81 3.27
N GLU A 67 -15.51 3.07 4.36
CA GLU A 67 -16.32 3.25 5.56
C GLU A 67 -16.20 4.66 6.14
N GLU A 68 -17.31 5.20 6.61
CA GLU A 68 -17.39 6.56 7.15
C GLU A 68 -16.43 6.77 8.34
N SER A 69 -16.24 5.73 9.15
CA SER A 69 -15.31 5.73 10.29
C SER A 69 -13.85 5.96 9.85
N VAL A 70 -13.44 5.38 8.73
CA VAL A 70 -12.12 5.56 8.11
C VAL A 70 -12.02 6.94 7.46
N ALA A 71 -12.98 7.29 6.61
CA ALA A 71 -13.00 8.55 5.88
C ALA A 71 -12.89 9.76 6.82
N LYS A 72 -13.63 9.78 7.93
CA LYS A 72 -13.60 10.85 8.93
C LYS A 72 -12.21 11.00 9.59
N VAL A 73 -11.57 9.90 9.94
CA VAL A 73 -10.25 9.93 10.58
C VAL A 73 -9.21 10.50 9.63
N VAL A 74 -9.17 10.01 8.38
CA VAL A 74 -8.20 10.47 7.39
C VAL A 74 -8.46 11.93 6.99
N GLN A 75 -9.72 12.32 6.75
CA GLN A 75 -10.06 13.70 6.46
C GLN A 75 -9.62 14.65 7.58
N LYS A 76 -9.83 14.27 8.84
CA LYS A 76 -9.35 15.06 9.99
C LYS A 76 -7.82 15.15 10.01
N ALA A 77 -7.13 14.06 9.70
CA ALA A 77 -5.67 14.00 9.69
C ALA A 77 -5.05 14.94 8.64
N THR A 78 -5.70 15.16 7.48
CA THR A 78 -5.20 16.10 6.46
C THR A 78 -5.09 17.53 6.97
N GLY A 79 -5.80 17.89 8.04
CA GLY A 79 -5.65 19.20 8.71
C GLY A 79 -4.24 19.47 9.20
N ALA A 80 -3.46 18.44 9.56
CA ALA A 80 -2.08 18.60 9.98
C ALA A 80 -1.19 19.17 8.87
N PHE A 81 -1.43 18.80 7.62
CA PHE A 81 -0.67 19.36 6.49
C PHE A 81 -0.88 20.87 6.35
N LYS A 82 -2.13 21.35 6.56
CA LYS A 82 -2.43 22.79 6.53
C LYS A 82 -1.69 23.57 7.63
N GLU A 83 -1.58 22.98 8.82
CA GLU A 83 -0.81 23.57 9.94
C GLU A 83 0.70 23.66 9.62
N LEU A 84 1.20 22.78 8.74
CA LEU A 84 2.58 22.78 8.25
C LEU A 84 2.82 23.72 7.05
N GLY A 85 1.80 24.46 6.62
CA GLY A 85 1.87 25.37 5.47
C GLY A 85 1.81 24.64 4.11
N VAL A 86 1.27 23.42 4.09
CA VAL A 86 1.01 22.63 2.88
C VAL A 86 -0.40 22.96 2.38
N GLU A 87 -0.56 23.20 1.08
CA GLU A 87 -1.87 23.38 0.46
C GLU A 87 -2.55 22.02 0.34
N VAL A 88 -3.85 21.92 0.69
CA VAL A 88 -4.60 20.66 0.62
C VAL A 88 -5.93 20.91 -0.07
N ASP A 89 -6.11 20.30 -1.22
CA ASP A 89 -7.35 20.28 -1.98
C ASP A 89 -7.93 18.88 -2.06
N GLN A 90 -9.26 18.78 -1.95
CA GLN A 90 -9.92 17.51 -2.22
C GLN A 90 -10.14 17.37 -3.73
N VAL A 91 -9.73 16.24 -4.28
CA VAL A 91 -9.80 15.94 -5.71
C VAL A 91 -10.56 14.64 -5.96
N GLU A 92 -11.12 14.52 -7.17
CA GLU A 92 -11.65 13.28 -7.72
C GLU A 92 -10.63 12.71 -8.70
N ILE A 93 -10.23 11.44 -8.50
CA ILE A 93 -9.35 10.73 -9.43
C ILE A 93 -10.24 9.91 -10.37
N LYS A 94 -10.09 10.10 -11.68
CA LYS A 94 -10.94 9.46 -12.70
C LYS A 94 -10.28 8.21 -13.28
N ILE A 95 -10.25 7.14 -12.49
CA ILE A 95 -9.82 5.82 -12.99
C ILE A 95 -10.99 5.18 -13.74
N ASP A 96 -10.82 4.98 -15.06
CA ASP A 96 -11.84 4.34 -15.93
C ASP A 96 -11.75 2.81 -15.81
N ARG A 97 -11.83 2.32 -14.59
CA ARG A 97 -11.88 0.89 -14.24
C ARG A 97 -12.57 0.71 -12.90
N SER A 98 -13.27 -0.39 -12.77
CA SER A 98 -13.89 -0.75 -11.50
C SER A 98 -12.87 -1.34 -10.52
N GLN A 99 -13.17 -1.24 -9.25
CA GLN A 99 -12.41 -1.89 -8.19
C GLN A 99 -12.30 -3.40 -8.42
N GLN A 100 -13.38 -4.05 -8.93
CA GLN A 100 -13.42 -5.49 -9.22
C GLN A 100 -12.46 -5.88 -10.36
N GLU A 101 -12.32 -5.06 -11.41
CA GLU A 101 -11.36 -5.32 -12.48
C GLU A 101 -9.92 -5.26 -11.98
N LEU A 102 -9.61 -4.28 -11.12
CA LEU A 102 -8.28 -4.09 -10.56
C LEU A 102 -7.93 -5.14 -9.50
N SER A 103 -8.87 -5.52 -8.63
CA SER A 103 -8.66 -6.62 -7.68
C SER A 103 -8.49 -7.96 -8.42
N GLY A 104 -9.25 -8.19 -9.49
CA GLY A 104 -9.07 -9.34 -10.37
C GLY A 104 -7.69 -9.39 -11.05
N LEU A 105 -7.13 -8.23 -11.41
CA LEU A 105 -5.73 -8.16 -11.89
C LEU A 105 -4.76 -8.56 -10.78
N TRP A 106 -4.94 -8.04 -9.56
CA TRP A 106 -4.09 -8.39 -8.43
C TRP A 106 -4.11 -9.90 -8.15
N VAL A 107 -5.30 -10.50 -8.12
CA VAL A 107 -5.47 -11.96 -7.91
C VAL A 107 -4.71 -12.77 -8.97
N ARG A 108 -4.79 -12.37 -10.25
CA ARG A 108 -4.03 -13.04 -11.32
C ARG A 108 -2.52 -12.91 -11.13
N GLN A 109 -2.04 -11.75 -10.71
CA GLN A 109 -0.61 -11.55 -10.48
C GLN A 109 -0.11 -12.33 -9.27
N MET A 110 -0.92 -12.42 -8.20
CA MET A 110 -0.61 -13.29 -7.06
C MET A 110 -0.63 -14.76 -7.46
N ALA A 111 -1.55 -15.18 -8.31
CA ALA A 111 -1.59 -16.55 -8.81
C ALA A 111 -0.30 -16.91 -9.59
N MET A 112 0.23 -16.01 -10.39
CA MET A 112 1.52 -16.21 -11.06
C MET A 112 2.68 -16.32 -10.06
N LEU A 113 2.74 -15.42 -9.08
CA LEU A 113 3.75 -15.47 -8.02
C LEU A 113 3.69 -16.79 -7.22
N HIS A 114 2.49 -17.26 -6.89
CA HIS A 114 2.33 -18.53 -6.18
C HIS A 114 2.73 -19.73 -7.05
N MET A 115 2.53 -19.68 -8.36
CA MET A 115 3.06 -20.71 -9.29
C MET A 115 4.60 -20.71 -9.31
N GLU A 116 5.23 -19.54 -9.33
CA GLU A 116 6.69 -19.40 -9.21
C GLU A 116 7.21 -20.00 -7.88
N LEU A 117 6.51 -19.73 -6.77
CA LEU A 117 6.83 -20.34 -5.47
C LEU A 117 6.68 -21.87 -5.49
N ALA A 118 5.62 -22.38 -6.10
CA ALA A 118 5.42 -23.83 -6.22
C ALA A 118 6.57 -24.50 -6.99
N ASP A 119 7.01 -23.90 -8.09
CA ASP A 119 8.17 -24.38 -8.86
C ASP A 119 9.48 -24.28 -8.06
N MET A 120 9.66 -23.21 -7.29
CA MET A 120 10.86 -23.01 -6.47
C MET A 120 10.99 -24.03 -5.33
N PHE A 121 9.88 -24.50 -4.75
CA PHE A 121 9.88 -25.48 -3.68
C PHE A 121 9.96 -26.94 -4.18
N LYS A 122 9.56 -27.19 -5.41
CA LYS A 122 9.54 -28.54 -5.99
C LYS A 122 10.89 -29.29 -5.97
N PRO A 123 12.04 -28.64 -6.28
CA PRO A 123 13.35 -29.29 -6.16
C PRO A 123 13.74 -29.65 -4.72
N GLN A 124 13.07 -29.07 -3.73
CA GLN A 124 13.26 -29.35 -2.30
C GLN A 124 12.38 -30.52 -1.79
N GLY A 125 11.64 -31.17 -2.70
CA GLY A 125 10.72 -32.25 -2.36
C GLY A 125 9.36 -31.76 -1.85
N ILE A 126 9.03 -30.48 -2.00
CA ILE A 126 7.76 -29.90 -1.56
C ILE A 126 6.89 -29.62 -2.80
N ASP A 127 5.90 -30.50 -3.04
CA ASP A 127 4.96 -30.36 -4.15
C ASP A 127 3.66 -29.69 -3.69
N LEU A 128 3.60 -28.35 -3.83
CA LEU A 128 2.44 -27.54 -3.46
C LEU A 128 1.23 -27.76 -4.38
N LEU A 129 1.43 -28.29 -5.58
CA LEU A 129 0.36 -28.61 -6.52
C LEU A 129 -0.18 -30.04 -6.36
N GLY A 130 0.56 -30.89 -5.65
CA GLY A 130 0.25 -32.29 -5.41
C GLY A 130 0.05 -32.64 -3.94
N GLU A 131 0.96 -33.47 -3.38
CA GLU A 131 0.81 -34.06 -2.05
C GLU A 131 0.75 -33.04 -0.89
N HIS A 132 1.38 -31.86 -1.06
CA HIS A 132 1.39 -30.83 -0.02
C HIS A 132 0.25 -29.79 -0.17
N ASN A 133 -0.61 -29.92 -1.18
CA ASN A 133 -1.71 -28.96 -1.42
C ASN A 133 -2.66 -28.83 -0.22
N SER A 134 -2.94 -29.95 0.46
CA SER A 134 -3.83 -30.00 1.63
C SER A 134 -3.27 -29.27 2.88
N MET A 135 -1.99 -28.90 2.86
CA MET A 135 -1.34 -28.12 3.94
C MET A 135 -1.45 -26.60 3.74
N LEU A 136 -1.93 -26.17 2.58
CA LEU A 136 -2.12 -24.77 2.25
C LEU A 136 -3.44 -24.24 2.80
N THR A 137 -3.48 -22.93 3.05
CA THR A 137 -4.77 -22.27 3.30
C THR A 137 -5.67 -22.36 2.07
N PRO A 138 -7.00 -22.38 2.23
CA PRO A 138 -7.94 -22.42 1.11
C PRO A 138 -7.70 -21.33 0.07
N THR A 139 -7.41 -20.10 0.51
CA THR A 139 -7.12 -18.98 -0.38
C THR A 139 -5.85 -19.20 -1.19
N PHE A 140 -4.78 -19.70 -0.58
CA PHE A 140 -3.53 -19.97 -1.30
C PHE A 140 -3.72 -21.10 -2.32
N ALA A 141 -4.37 -22.21 -1.93
CA ALA A 141 -4.67 -23.33 -2.83
C ALA A 141 -5.51 -22.86 -4.05
N LYS A 142 -6.52 -22.00 -3.81
CA LYS A 142 -7.34 -21.41 -4.88
C LYS A 142 -6.52 -20.55 -5.84
N THR A 143 -5.57 -19.77 -5.37
CA THR A 143 -4.72 -18.97 -6.27
C THR A 143 -3.80 -19.84 -7.13
N LEU A 144 -3.30 -20.98 -6.61
CA LEU A 144 -2.58 -21.96 -7.43
C LEU A 144 -3.47 -22.57 -8.52
N GLU A 145 -4.73 -22.92 -8.21
CA GLU A 145 -5.69 -23.39 -9.22
C GLU A 145 -5.95 -22.35 -10.31
N ILE A 146 -6.03 -21.06 -9.96
CA ILE A 146 -6.18 -19.96 -10.92
C ILE A 146 -4.94 -19.94 -11.81
N GLY A 147 -3.73 -19.94 -11.23
CA GLY A 147 -2.48 -19.90 -11.98
C GLY A 147 -2.32 -21.05 -12.97
N GLN A 148 -2.71 -22.27 -12.59
CA GLN A 148 -2.70 -23.44 -13.49
C GLN A 148 -3.63 -23.31 -14.69
N LYS A 149 -4.72 -22.53 -14.57
CA LYS A 149 -5.73 -22.35 -15.62
C LYS A 149 -5.49 -21.13 -16.50
N MET A 150 -4.59 -20.21 -16.08
CA MET A 150 -4.31 -18.99 -16.81
C MET A 150 -3.62 -19.26 -18.15
N SER A 151 -4.11 -18.60 -19.19
CA SER A 151 -3.44 -18.53 -20.48
C SER A 151 -2.38 -17.42 -20.52
N ALA A 152 -1.49 -17.47 -21.50
CA ALA A 152 -0.56 -16.37 -21.76
C ALA A 152 -1.28 -15.03 -22.04
N TRP A 153 -2.50 -15.09 -22.61
CA TRP A 153 -3.32 -13.90 -22.84
C TRP A 153 -3.86 -13.31 -21.53
N ASP A 154 -4.27 -14.12 -20.56
CA ASP A 154 -4.74 -13.64 -19.25
C ASP A 154 -3.65 -12.87 -18.52
N VAL A 155 -2.41 -13.32 -18.63
CA VAL A 155 -1.24 -12.61 -18.09
C VAL A 155 -1.01 -11.30 -18.84
N ARG A 156 -0.96 -11.35 -20.19
CA ARG A 156 -0.60 -10.20 -21.00
C ARG A 156 -1.66 -9.09 -21.00
N SER A 157 -2.94 -9.46 -21.02
CA SER A 157 -4.05 -8.50 -21.01
C SER A 157 -4.12 -7.69 -19.70
N GLY A 158 -3.62 -8.24 -18.60
CA GLY A 158 -3.53 -7.53 -17.33
C GLY A 158 -2.62 -6.30 -17.38
N GLU A 159 -1.58 -6.31 -18.21
CA GLU A 159 -0.65 -5.18 -18.32
C GLU A 159 -1.33 -3.91 -18.89
N PHE A 160 -2.36 -4.04 -19.73
CA PHE A 160 -3.11 -2.90 -20.25
C PHE A 160 -3.93 -2.19 -19.15
N LEU A 161 -4.39 -2.92 -18.14
CA LEU A 161 -5.12 -2.34 -17.01
C LEU A 161 -4.23 -1.43 -16.15
N ARG A 162 -2.93 -1.68 -16.10
CA ARG A 162 -2.00 -0.87 -15.32
C ARG A 162 -1.95 0.58 -15.82
N SER A 163 -1.94 0.80 -17.14
CA SER A 163 -1.91 2.15 -17.71
C SER A 163 -3.14 2.95 -17.34
N SER A 164 -4.33 2.29 -17.24
CA SER A 164 -5.57 2.99 -16.85
C SER A 164 -5.57 3.47 -15.39
N VAL A 165 -4.65 2.98 -14.55
CA VAL A 165 -4.41 3.51 -13.21
C VAL A 165 -3.26 4.53 -13.23
N TYR A 166 -2.21 4.24 -14.00
CA TYR A 166 -1.02 5.08 -14.07
C TYR A 166 -1.35 6.51 -14.55
N ASP A 167 -2.04 6.63 -15.69
CA ASP A 167 -2.30 7.91 -16.32
C ASP A 167 -3.08 8.87 -15.40
N PRO A 168 -4.25 8.51 -14.81
CA PRO A 168 -4.96 9.40 -13.90
C PRO A 168 -4.19 9.77 -12.62
N ILE A 169 -3.31 8.90 -12.13
CA ILE A 169 -2.45 9.23 -10.98
C ILE A 169 -1.39 10.25 -11.38
N GLN A 170 -0.78 10.11 -12.58
CA GLN A 170 0.20 11.09 -13.05
C GLN A 170 -0.47 12.45 -13.35
N ASP A 171 -1.67 12.48 -13.94
CA ASP A 171 -2.41 13.72 -14.20
C ASP A 171 -2.59 14.54 -12.91
N ILE A 172 -2.88 13.90 -11.78
CA ILE A 172 -2.95 14.61 -10.49
C ILE A 172 -1.55 15.04 -10.01
N LEU A 173 -0.55 14.17 -10.14
CA LEU A 173 0.81 14.49 -9.68
C LEU A 173 1.54 15.51 -10.56
N ASP A 174 1.03 15.86 -11.74
CA ASP A 174 1.52 16.98 -12.53
C ASP A 174 1.18 18.34 -11.87
N GLU A 175 0.07 18.41 -11.13
CA GLU A 175 -0.40 19.63 -10.46
C GLU A 175 -0.08 19.65 -8.95
N TYR A 176 0.05 18.47 -8.32
CA TYR A 176 0.28 18.26 -6.89
C TYR A 176 1.59 17.51 -6.64
N ASP A 177 2.19 17.73 -5.47
CA ASP A 177 3.40 17.01 -5.06
C ASP A 177 3.06 15.61 -4.55
N PHE A 178 1.89 15.46 -3.92
CA PHE A 178 1.42 14.21 -3.34
C PHE A 178 -0.07 14.01 -3.53
N ILE A 179 -0.46 12.71 -3.57
CA ILE A 179 -1.83 12.29 -3.35
C ILE A 179 -1.91 11.67 -1.96
N VAL A 180 -2.96 11.97 -1.22
CA VAL A 180 -3.26 11.39 0.10
C VAL A 180 -4.61 10.72 0.07
N SER A 181 -4.68 9.49 0.60
CA SER A 181 -5.91 8.73 0.72
C SER A 181 -5.87 7.80 1.96
N PRO A 182 -6.97 7.16 2.36
CA PRO A 182 -6.90 6.06 3.30
C PRO A 182 -5.98 4.93 2.79
N THR A 183 -5.28 4.23 3.71
CA THR A 183 -4.52 3.02 3.36
C THR A 183 -5.44 1.84 3.08
N LEU A 184 -6.49 1.71 3.88
CA LEU A 184 -7.52 0.69 3.78
C LEU A 184 -8.90 1.34 3.78
N SER A 185 -9.87 0.74 3.13
CA SER A 185 -11.24 1.25 3.07
C SER A 185 -12.09 0.90 4.29
N VAL A 186 -11.57 0.02 5.15
CA VAL A 186 -12.24 -0.45 6.38
C VAL A 186 -11.28 -0.39 7.56
N PRO A 187 -11.77 -0.29 8.81
CA PRO A 187 -10.93 -0.45 10.00
C PRO A 187 -10.44 -1.90 10.15
N PRO A 188 -9.46 -2.16 11.05
CA PRO A 188 -9.02 -3.51 11.33
C PRO A 188 -10.16 -4.44 11.71
N PHE A 189 -10.16 -5.64 11.14
CA PHE A 189 -11.11 -6.72 11.44
C PHE A 189 -10.41 -7.92 12.10
N LYS A 190 -11.20 -8.85 12.66
CA LYS A 190 -10.66 -9.99 13.40
C LYS A 190 -9.97 -10.98 12.45
N ASN A 191 -8.83 -11.51 12.90
CA ASN A 191 -8.17 -12.62 12.22
C ASN A 191 -9.01 -13.89 12.31
N ALA A 192 -8.97 -14.70 11.25
CA ALA A 192 -9.51 -16.05 11.27
C ALA A 192 -8.66 -16.95 12.17
N THR A 193 -9.31 -17.94 12.79
CA THR A 193 -8.65 -18.89 13.71
C THR A 193 -7.93 -20.02 12.98
N ASP A 194 -8.24 -20.21 11.70
CA ASP A 194 -7.66 -21.25 10.82
C ASP A 194 -6.47 -20.74 9.98
N GLY A 195 -6.09 -19.47 10.15
CA GLY A 195 -4.98 -18.85 9.43
C GLY A 195 -5.33 -18.31 8.04
N ASP A 196 -6.58 -18.47 7.56
CA ASP A 196 -7.04 -17.95 6.27
C ASP A 196 -7.90 -16.70 6.44
N THR A 197 -7.31 -15.63 6.97
CA THR A 197 -8.00 -14.37 7.21
C THR A 197 -8.34 -13.67 5.89
N LEU A 198 -9.63 -13.47 5.66
CA LEU A 198 -10.18 -12.70 4.56
C LEU A 198 -10.79 -11.39 5.08
N GLY A 199 -10.76 -10.35 4.27
CA GLY A 199 -11.45 -9.10 4.55
C GLY A 199 -12.97 -9.21 4.33
N PRO A 200 -13.67 -8.07 4.40
CA PRO A 200 -15.10 -8.02 4.16
C PRO A 200 -15.41 -8.37 2.69
N THR A 201 -16.59 -8.92 2.48
CA THR A 201 -17.16 -9.15 1.13
C THR A 201 -17.97 -7.97 0.62
N GLU A 202 -18.26 -7.00 1.50
CA GLU A 202 -19.06 -5.80 1.23
C GLU A 202 -18.55 -4.62 2.06
N VAL A 203 -18.51 -3.44 1.47
CA VAL A 203 -18.23 -2.16 2.14
C VAL A 203 -19.28 -1.15 1.69
N ASN A 204 -20.02 -0.54 2.65
CA ASN A 204 -21.10 0.42 2.38
C ASN A 204 -22.16 -0.07 1.37
N GLY A 205 -22.49 -1.36 1.37
CA GLY A 205 -23.45 -1.95 0.42
C GLY A 205 -22.87 -2.31 -0.95
N GLU A 206 -21.60 -2.07 -1.17
CA GLU A 206 -20.91 -2.44 -2.41
C GLU A 206 -20.08 -3.71 -2.21
N THR A 207 -20.22 -4.67 -3.13
CA THR A 207 -19.45 -5.92 -3.11
C THR A 207 -17.98 -5.64 -3.40
N VAL A 208 -17.08 -6.18 -2.57
CA VAL A 208 -15.64 -6.10 -2.75
C VAL A 208 -15.01 -7.51 -2.71
N ASP A 209 -13.87 -7.68 -3.36
CA ASP A 209 -13.11 -8.93 -3.25
C ASP A 209 -12.53 -9.07 -1.83
N PRO A 210 -12.86 -10.13 -1.09
CA PRO A 210 -12.43 -10.28 0.30
C PRO A 210 -10.91 -10.50 0.44
N THR A 211 -10.23 -10.85 -0.63
CA THR A 211 -8.77 -11.05 -0.62
C THR A 211 -8.02 -9.71 -0.62
N ILE A 212 -8.51 -8.72 -1.38
CA ILE A 212 -7.77 -7.47 -1.60
C ILE A 212 -8.65 -6.23 -1.85
N GLY A 213 -9.94 -6.38 -2.16
CA GLY A 213 -10.79 -5.29 -2.63
C GLY A 213 -11.04 -4.16 -1.64
N TRP A 214 -10.70 -4.35 -0.39
CA TRP A 214 -10.74 -3.36 0.70
C TRP A 214 -9.39 -2.65 0.94
N CYS A 215 -8.33 -3.08 0.25
CA CYS A 215 -6.98 -2.52 0.39
C CYS A 215 -6.73 -1.47 -0.69
N MET A 216 -6.53 -0.22 -0.32
CA MET A 216 -6.39 0.89 -1.26
C MET A 216 -4.95 1.09 -1.76
N THR A 217 -4.00 0.24 -1.32
CA THR A 217 -2.58 0.38 -1.67
C THR A 217 -2.20 -0.32 -2.97
N TYR A 218 -2.84 -1.46 -3.32
CA TYR A 218 -2.42 -2.26 -4.46
C TYR A 218 -2.51 -1.53 -5.82
N PRO A 219 -3.44 -0.58 -6.08
CA PRO A 219 -3.44 0.13 -7.36
C PRO A 219 -2.16 0.95 -7.56
N ILE A 220 -1.54 1.42 -6.49
CA ILE A 220 -0.32 2.22 -6.56
C ILE A 220 0.89 1.34 -6.93
N ASN A 221 0.88 0.06 -6.58
CA ASN A 221 1.88 -0.89 -7.06
C ASN A 221 1.87 -1.02 -8.61
N TYR A 222 0.73 -0.74 -9.26
CA TYR A 222 0.66 -0.75 -10.72
C TYR A 222 1.36 0.45 -11.37
N THR A 223 1.55 1.55 -10.63
CA THR A 223 2.08 2.80 -11.14
C THR A 223 3.59 2.95 -10.91
N GLY A 224 4.13 2.29 -9.89
CA GLY A 224 5.54 2.41 -9.49
C GLY A 224 5.87 3.76 -8.85
N ASN A 225 4.89 4.47 -8.34
CA ASN A 225 5.08 5.65 -7.52
C ASN A 225 5.53 5.25 -6.11
N PRO A 226 6.44 6.00 -5.46
CA PRO A 226 6.74 5.81 -4.06
C PRO A 226 5.52 6.13 -3.21
N ALA A 227 5.26 5.31 -2.20
CA ALA A 227 4.15 5.49 -1.27
C ALA A 227 4.53 5.11 0.16
N ALA A 228 4.01 5.85 1.12
CA ALA A 228 4.15 5.58 2.54
C ALA A 228 2.76 5.43 3.18
N SER A 229 2.62 4.49 4.10
CA SER A 229 1.45 4.42 4.99
C SER A 229 1.85 4.86 6.39
N ILE A 230 1.17 5.89 6.89
CA ILE A 230 1.43 6.46 8.21
C ILE A 230 0.15 6.45 9.06
N PRO A 231 0.25 6.42 10.41
CA PRO A 231 -0.91 6.51 11.29
C PRO A 231 -1.66 7.84 11.12
N ALA A 232 -2.94 7.77 10.75
CA ALA A 232 -3.82 8.94 10.65
C ALA A 232 -4.51 9.26 11.99
N GLY A 233 -4.73 8.25 12.83
CA GLY A 233 -5.44 8.36 14.09
C GLY A 233 -6.20 7.09 14.44
N LEU A 234 -7.16 7.22 15.35
CA LEU A 234 -7.98 6.11 15.83
C LEU A 234 -9.47 6.39 15.52
N THR A 235 -10.23 5.34 15.29
CA THR A 235 -11.70 5.40 15.28
C THR A 235 -12.24 5.70 16.67
N SER A 236 -13.55 5.96 16.79
CA SER A 236 -14.22 6.10 18.10
C SER A 236 -14.12 4.86 18.98
N GLU A 237 -13.88 3.69 18.38
CA GLU A 237 -13.69 2.41 19.06
C GLU A 237 -12.22 2.14 19.43
N GLY A 238 -11.32 3.05 19.08
CA GLY A 238 -9.88 2.93 19.36
C GLY A 238 -9.11 2.08 18.34
N LEU A 239 -9.69 1.77 17.18
CA LEU A 239 -9.02 1.02 16.11
C LEU A 239 -8.11 1.95 15.28
N PRO A 240 -6.88 1.54 14.97
CA PRO A 240 -5.94 2.36 14.21
C PRO A 240 -6.34 2.48 12.73
N ILE A 241 -6.22 3.68 12.20
CA ILE A 241 -6.45 3.98 10.78
C ILE A 241 -5.16 4.51 10.16
N GLY A 242 -4.79 3.94 9.01
CA GLY A 242 -3.67 4.38 8.20
C GLY A 242 -4.09 5.36 7.11
N MET A 243 -3.17 6.25 6.78
CA MET A 243 -3.25 7.16 5.65
C MET A 243 -2.06 6.90 4.73
N GLN A 244 -2.29 6.69 3.44
CA GLN A 244 -1.19 6.59 2.48
C GLN A 244 -0.91 7.96 1.85
N ILE A 245 0.37 8.23 1.64
CA ILE A 245 0.89 9.37 0.91
C ILE A 245 1.60 8.81 -0.32
N ILE A 246 1.22 9.28 -1.50
CA ILE A 246 1.75 8.82 -2.78
C ILE A 246 2.51 9.98 -3.41
N GLY A 247 3.78 9.78 -3.72
CA GLY A 247 4.65 10.80 -4.31
C GLY A 247 4.81 10.64 -5.83
N ARG A 248 5.44 11.63 -6.46
CA ARG A 248 5.93 11.52 -7.83
C ARG A 248 6.94 10.39 -7.94
N ARG A 249 7.06 9.78 -9.11
CA ARG A 249 8.05 8.71 -9.31
C ARG A 249 9.46 9.21 -8.96
N HIS A 250 10.18 8.38 -8.22
CA HIS A 250 11.55 8.65 -7.72
C HIS A 250 11.65 9.84 -6.76
N ALA A 251 10.55 10.31 -6.17
CA ALA A 251 10.53 11.38 -5.17
C ALA A 251 10.48 10.82 -3.73
N ASP A 252 11.23 9.75 -3.45
CA ASP A 252 11.27 9.08 -2.14
C ASP A 252 11.74 10.03 -1.03
N GLU A 253 12.67 10.93 -1.36
CA GLU A 253 13.16 11.96 -0.43
C GLU A 253 12.04 12.91 0.02
N ASP A 254 11.23 13.40 -0.91
CA ASP A 254 10.13 14.31 -0.61
C ASP A 254 9.01 13.58 0.13
N LEU A 255 8.78 12.30 -0.21
CA LEU A 255 7.84 11.45 0.51
C LEU A 255 8.25 11.25 1.98
N LEU A 256 9.54 11.02 2.26
CA LEU A 256 10.06 10.94 3.63
C LEU A 256 9.99 12.30 4.34
N ALA A 257 10.23 13.41 3.63
CA ALA A 257 10.12 14.76 4.19
C ALA A 257 8.70 15.05 4.69
N ILE A 258 7.68 14.84 3.84
CA ILE A 258 6.28 15.11 4.19
C ILE A 258 5.78 14.16 5.29
N SER A 259 6.19 12.89 5.24
CA SER A 259 5.84 11.89 6.26
C SER A 259 6.44 12.23 7.63
N ALA A 260 7.71 12.65 7.68
CA ALA A 260 8.38 13.06 8.91
C ALA A 260 7.82 14.39 9.46
N ALA A 261 7.45 15.32 8.60
CA ALA A 261 6.79 16.56 9.02
C ALA A 261 5.42 16.27 9.64
N PHE A 262 4.66 15.36 9.06
CA PHE A 262 3.39 14.91 9.62
C PHE A 262 3.58 14.21 10.97
N GLU A 263 4.56 13.29 11.10
CA GLU A 263 4.88 12.61 12.36
C GLU A 263 5.20 13.61 13.48
N ARG A 264 5.97 14.66 13.19
CA ARG A 264 6.26 15.73 14.17
C ARG A 264 5.01 16.51 14.59
N ALA A 265 4.09 16.77 13.65
CA ALA A 265 2.84 17.48 13.94
C ALA A 265 1.79 16.59 14.66
N ARG A 266 1.83 15.30 14.43
CA ARG A 266 0.92 14.29 14.98
C ARG A 266 1.71 13.06 15.42
N PRO A 267 2.49 13.15 16.50
CA PRO A 267 3.35 12.05 16.96
C PRO A 267 2.50 10.87 17.43
N TRP A 268 2.81 9.70 16.91
CA TRP A 268 2.14 8.43 17.26
C TRP A 268 2.97 7.49 18.11
N PHE A 269 4.25 7.76 18.31
CA PHE A 269 5.18 6.86 19.02
C PHE A 269 4.72 6.55 20.46
N GLN A 270 4.14 7.54 21.15
CA GLN A 270 3.63 7.34 22.51
C GLN A 270 2.53 6.28 22.57
N SER A 271 1.72 6.13 21.52
CA SER A 271 0.67 5.10 21.47
C SER A 271 1.21 3.67 21.57
N TYR A 272 2.42 3.42 21.07
CA TYR A 272 3.07 2.11 21.22
C TYR A 272 3.50 1.86 22.67
N ILE A 273 4.05 2.87 23.34
CA ILE A 273 4.44 2.78 24.76
C ILE A 273 3.20 2.51 25.62
N ASP A 274 2.13 3.27 25.42
CA ASP A 274 0.89 3.12 26.16
C ASP A 274 0.26 1.73 26.00
N LEU A 275 0.38 1.13 24.82
CA LEU A 275 -0.07 -0.24 24.54
C LEU A 275 0.81 -1.29 25.24
N GLU A 276 2.12 -1.12 25.24
CA GLU A 276 3.06 -2.01 25.95
C GLU A 276 2.82 -1.97 27.45
N GLU A 277 2.62 -0.79 28.04
CA GLU A 277 2.31 -0.64 29.47
C GLU A 277 1.00 -1.30 29.86
N LYS A 278 -0.05 -1.17 29.04
CA LYS A 278 -1.34 -1.86 29.26
C LYS A 278 -1.22 -3.39 29.19
N HIS A 279 -0.34 -3.92 28.34
CA HIS A 279 -0.13 -5.35 28.21
C HIS A 279 0.72 -5.94 29.32
N ASN A 280 1.72 -5.19 29.81
CA ASN A 280 2.64 -5.62 30.87
C ASN A 280 2.10 -5.34 32.27
N GLY A 281 1.06 -4.55 32.42
CA GLY A 281 0.39 -4.21 33.68
C GLY A 281 -0.77 -5.12 34.08
N ASN A 282 -1.11 -6.11 33.28
CA ASN A 282 -2.01 -7.21 33.56
C ASN A 282 -1.23 -8.53 33.64
#